data_905bd1ce280bd070eec31547d2d2d4dd
#
_entry.id   905bd1ce280bd070eec31547d2d2d4dd
#
_cell.length_a   1.000
_cell.length_b   1.000
_cell.length_c   1.000
_cell.angle_alpha   90.00
_cell.angle_beta   90.00
_cell.angle_gamma   90.00
#
_symmetry.space_group_name_H-M   'P 1'
#
loop_
_entity.id
_entity.type
_entity.pdbx_description
1 polymer ?
#
loop_
_entity_poly.entity_id
_entity_poly.type
_entity_poly.pdbx_seq_one_letter_code
_entity_poly.pdbx_strand_id
1 'polypeptide(L)'
;MRAFAAAALFALLASPALAQNPNPPAGGPGMGQGRFQPPPDHWMTIDSLSQALGLSADQRTKITPAHTALNGVMKDAAARRQAIRQQMQASGGFTPGQEPTPAQRAKFDSVRTEMEGFQAEADQWYAAIRNNLTAAQQVKFDSLPKPRVMGRMGGGPPRQ
;
A
#
# COMPACT_ATOMS: atom_id res chain seq x y z
N MET A 1 63.98 -8.23 22.14
CA MET A 1 64.76 -8.19 20.89
C MET A 1 63.91 -8.67 19.72
N ARG A 2 63.87 -7.90 18.71
CA ARG A 2 63.46 -8.02 17.32
C ARG A 2 62.25 -7.16 16.94
N ALA A 3 62.64 -5.99 16.45
CA ALA A 3 61.89 -5.11 15.64
C ALA A 3 61.64 -5.71 14.24
N PHE A 4 60.47 -5.52 13.65
CA PHE A 4 60.31 -5.53 12.21
C PHE A 4 59.41 -4.37 11.81
N ALA A 5 60.05 -3.48 11.08
CA ALA A 5 59.42 -2.44 10.29
C ALA A 5 58.84 -3.08 9.01
N ALA A 6 57.70 -2.58 8.54
CA ALA A 6 57.27 -2.78 7.17
C ALA A 6 56.31 -1.67 6.73
N ALA A 7 56.82 -0.79 6.01
CA ALA A 7 56.48 -0.21 4.75
C ALA A 7 54.97 0.07 4.46
N ALA A 8 54.67 1.37 4.39
CA ALA A 8 53.46 1.94 3.77
C ALA A 8 53.52 1.78 2.24
N LEU A 9 52.51 1.18 1.67
CA LEU A 9 52.26 1.22 0.23
C LEU A 9 51.03 2.11 -0.02
N PHE A 10 51.22 3.33 -0.49
CA PHE A 10 50.22 4.22 -1.03
C PHE A 10 49.79 3.70 -2.40
N ALA A 11 48.60 3.13 -2.53
CA ALA A 11 47.95 2.92 -3.82
C ALA A 11 47.05 4.07 -4.15
N LEU A 12 47.45 4.91 -5.09
CA LEU A 12 46.61 5.89 -5.76
C LEU A 12 45.61 5.11 -6.62
N LEU A 13 44.35 5.08 -6.19
CA LEU A 13 43.25 4.65 -7.04
C LEU A 13 42.62 5.88 -7.71
N ALA A 14 42.86 6.01 -8.99
CA ALA A 14 42.22 6.96 -9.88
C ALA A 14 40.71 6.74 -9.87
N SER A 15 39.94 7.74 -9.48
CA SER A 15 38.48 7.75 -9.59
C SER A 15 38.07 7.85 -11.08
N PRO A 16 37.24 6.95 -11.61
CA PRO A 16 36.64 7.19 -12.92
C PRO A 16 35.61 8.31 -12.76
N ALA A 17 35.76 9.37 -13.53
CA ALA A 17 34.79 10.43 -13.74
C ALA A 17 33.48 9.81 -14.22
N LEU A 18 32.44 9.82 -13.36
CA LEU A 18 31.08 9.50 -13.75
C LEU A 18 30.64 10.58 -14.75
N ALA A 19 30.49 10.18 -16.00
CA ALA A 19 29.91 10.98 -17.06
C ALA A 19 28.54 11.50 -16.57
N GLN A 20 28.45 12.82 -16.41
CA GLN A 20 27.18 13.52 -16.17
C GLN A 20 26.25 13.22 -17.34
N ASN A 21 25.18 12.51 -17.06
CA ASN A 21 24.12 12.24 -18.00
C ASN A 21 23.48 13.59 -18.39
N PRO A 22 23.50 14.01 -19.67
CA PRO A 22 22.90 15.26 -20.05
C PRO A 22 21.39 15.20 -19.77
N ASN A 23 20.90 16.26 -19.15
CA ASN A 23 19.52 16.59 -18.87
C ASN A 23 18.51 15.84 -19.75
N PRO A 24 17.54 15.09 -19.17
CA PRO A 24 16.39 14.69 -19.95
C PRO A 24 15.66 15.95 -20.43
N PRO A 25 15.14 15.98 -21.67
CA PRO A 25 14.48 17.15 -22.21
C PRO A 25 13.35 17.56 -21.26
N ALA A 26 13.27 18.85 -20.96
CA ALA A 26 12.19 19.44 -20.19
C ALA A 26 10.86 19.04 -20.84
N GLY A 27 10.25 17.98 -20.33
CA GLY A 27 8.91 17.57 -20.71
C GLY A 27 7.96 18.72 -20.41
N GLY A 28 7.18 19.12 -21.42
CA GLY A 28 6.17 20.15 -21.35
C GLY A 28 5.24 20.02 -20.15
N PRO A 29 4.31 20.99 -19.91
CA PRO A 29 3.42 21.00 -18.78
C PRO A 29 2.58 19.72 -18.78
N GLY A 30 3.14 18.66 -18.22
CA GLY A 30 2.51 17.37 -18.08
C GLY A 30 1.29 17.55 -17.21
N MET A 31 0.12 17.38 -17.80
CA MET A 31 -1.12 17.09 -17.11
C MET A 31 -0.77 16.18 -15.95
N GLY A 32 -1.03 16.63 -14.73
CA GLY A 32 -0.69 15.93 -13.50
C GLY A 32 -1.17 14.49 -13.57
N GLN A 33 -0.27 13.58 -13.89
CA GLN A 33 -0.45 12.18 -13.61
C GLN A 33 -0.49 12.06 -12.09
N GLY A 34 -1.67 12.30 -11.53
CA GLY A 34 -1.96 11.91 -10.17
C GLY A 34 -1.55 10.45 -10.09
N ARG A 35 -0.38 10.19 -9.49
CA ARG A 35 0.14 8.83 -9.34
C ARG A 35 -0.95 8.04 -8.64
N PHE A 36 -1.67 7.23 -9.41
CA PHE A 36 -2.62 6.28 -8.85
C PHE A 36 -1.82 5.31 -8.00
N GLN A 37 -1.81 5.59 -6.71
CA GLN A 37 -1.14 4.74 -5.75
C GLN A 37 -2.13 3.64 -5.38
N PRO A 38 -1.86 2.38 -5.75
CA PRO A 38 -2.74 1.29 -5.37
C PRO A 38 -2.84 1.22 -3.85
N PRO A 39 -3.98 0.78 -3.29
CA PRO A 39 -4.08 0.52 -1.87
C PRO A 39 -3.02 -0.48 -1.43
N PRO A 40 -2.50 -0.36 -0.21
CA PRO A 40 -1.54 -1.32 0.33
C PRO A 40 -2.15 -2.73 0.39
N ASP A 41 -1.29 -3.74 0.40
CA ASP A 41 -1.66 -5.15 0.56
C ASP A 41 -1.74 -5.59 2.03
N HIS A 42 -1.44 -4.69 2.94
CA HIS A 42 -1.50 -4.90 4.39
C HIS A 42 -1.86 -3.59 5.10
N TRP A 43 -2.39 -3.72 6.29
CA TRP A 43 -2.53 -2.63 7.25
C TRP A 43 -1.24 -2.48 8.05
N MET A 44 -1.23 -1.67 9.10
CA MET A 44 -0.08 -1.55 10.00
C MET A 44 0.28 -2.88 10.68
N THR A 45 1.52 -3.04 11.13
CA THR A 45 1.94 -4.23 11.89
C THR A 45 1.33 -4.25 13.29
N ILE A 46 1.23 -5.44 13.88
CA ILE A 46 0.73 -5.60 15.26
C ILE A 46 1.61 -4.85 16.27
N ASP A 47 2.92 -4.73 16.02
CA ASP A 47 3.84 -3.99 16.87
C ASP A 47 3.60 -2.49 16.79
N SER A 48 3.42 -1.94 15.58
CA SER A 48 3.06 -0.55 15.37
C SER A 48 1.73 -0.21 16.01
N LEU A 49 0.73 -1.09 15.88
CA LEU A 49 -0.58 -0.94 16.52
C LEU A 49 -0.45 -0.96 18.05
N SER A 50 0.32 -1.90 18.60
CA SER A 50 0.57 -2.02 20.03
C SER A 50 1.24 -0.76 20.59
N GLN A 51 2.22 -0.22 19.89
CA GLN A 51 2.92 1.00 20.27
C GLN A 51 1.98 2.23 20.21
N ALA A 52 1.23 2.38 19.13
CA ALA A 52 0.32 3.51 18.94
C ALA A 52 -0.78 3.58 20.00
N LEU A 53 -1.31 2.43 20.43
CA LEU A 53 -2.43 2.32 21.37
C LEU A 53 -2.00 2.06 22.81
N GLY A 54 -0.74 1.68 23.07
CA GLY A 54 -0.28 1.27 24.39
C GLY A 54 -0.97 -0.03 24.84
N LEU A 55 -1.00 -1.06 23.99
CA LEU A 55 -1.69 -2.31 24.30
C LEU A 55 -0.96 -3.10 25.38
N SER A 56 -1.71 -3.70 26.30
CA SER A 56 -1.17 -4.71 27.20
C SER A 56 -0.88 -6.02 26.47
N ALA A 57 -0.09 -6.91 27.08
CA ALA A 57 0.21 -8.23 26.52
C ALA A 57 -1.07 -9.03 26.26
N ASP A 58 -2.03 -8.99 27.20
CA ASP A 58 -3.33 -9.68 27.07
C ASP A 58 -4.17 -9.11 25.92
N GLN A 59 -4.22 -7.78 25.79
CA GLN A 59 -4.92 -7.13 24.68
C GLN A 59 -4.29 -7.51 23.35
N ARG A 60 -2.96 -7.46 23.27
CA ARG A 60 -2.23 -7.89 22.07
C ARG A 60 -2.58 -9.32 21.67
N THR A 61 -2.59 -10.25 22.62
CA THR A 61 -2.97 -11.65 22.38
C THR A 61 -4.40 -11.76 21.86
N LYS A 62 -5.34 -11.02 22.43
CA LYS A 62 -6.75 -11.05 22.01
C LYS A 62 -7.01 -10.49 20.62
N ILE A 63 -6.28 -9.43 20.22
CA ILE A 63 -6.50 -8.78 18.92
C ILE A 63 -5.67 -9.41 17.78
N THR A 64 -4.61 -10.16 18.09
CA THR A 64 -3.74 -10.76 17.07
C THR A 64 -4.49 -11.60 16.03
N PRO A 65 -5.45 -12.46 16.38
CA PRO A 65 -6.22 -13.23 15.39
C PRO A 65 -6.99 -12.33 14.42
N ALA A 66 -7.71 -11.33 14.93
CA ALA A 66 -8.46 -10.38 14.10
C ALA A 66 -7.53 -9.53 13.22
N HIS A 67 -6.39 -9.10 13.76
CA HIS A 67 -5.37 -8.37 13.00
C HIS A 67 -4.77 -9.21 11.88
N THR A 68 -4.48 -10.48 12.13
CA THR A 68 -3.97 -11.43 11.10
C THR A 68 -5.00 -11.65 10.02
N ALA A 69 -6.26 -11.86 10.38
CA ALA A 69 -7.37 -12.03 9.44
C ALA A 69 -7.56 -10.78 8.57
N LEU A 70 -7.55 -9.57 9.16
CA LEU A 70 -7.61 -8.30 8.44
C LEU A 70 -6.52 -8.18 7.38
N ASN A 71 -5.27 -8.48 7.75
CA ASN A 71 -4.15 -8.45 6.80
C ASN A 71 -4.24 -9.53 5.72
N GLY A 72 -4.82 -10.70 6.04
CA GLY A 72 -5.17 -11.74 5.07
C GLY A 72 -6.11 -11.20 4.00
N VAL A 73 -7.24 -10.64 4.41
CA VAL A 73 -8.23 -10.02 3.51
C VAL A 73 -7.59 -8.94 2.61
N MET A 74 -6.76 -8.07 3.18
CA MET A 74 -6.08 -7.03 2.40
C MET A 74 -5.11 -7.61 1.35
N LYS A 75 -4.39 -8.66 1.69
CA LYS A 75 -3.49 -9.38 0.79
C LYS A 75 -4.27 -10.04 -0.35
N ASP A 76 -5.38 -10.72 -0.05
CA ASP A 76 -6.23 -11.39 -1.04
C ASP A 76 -6.86 -10.36 -1.99
N ALA A 77 -7.36 -9.25 -1.46
CA ALA A 77 -7.85 -8.13 -2.26
C ALA A 77 -6.75 -7.54 -3.16
N ALA A 78 -5.51 -7.44 -2.68
CA ALA A 78 -4.38 -6.97 -3.49
C ALA A 78 -4.04 -7.93 -4.63
N ALA A 79 -3.99 -9.22 -4.35
CA ALA A 79 -3.79 -10.27 -5.36
C ALA A 79 -4.90 -10.23 -6.42
N ARG A 80 -6.15 -10.07 -6.00
CA ARG A 80 -7.29 -9.96 -6.91
C ARG A 80 -7.21 -8.72 -7.79
N ARG A 81 -6.87 -7.55 -7.24
CA ARG A 81 -6.63 -6.32 -8.02
C ARG A 81 -5.54 -6.51 -9.08
N GLN A 82 -4.49 -7.25 -8.74
CA GLN A 82 -3.41 -7.56 -9.68
C GLN A 82 -3.91 -8.47 -10.82
N ALA A 83 -4.65 -9.53 -10.51
CA ALA A 83 -5.25 -10.42 -11.50
C ALA A 83 -6.19 -9.68 -12.46
N ILE A 84 -7.04 -8.79 -11.93
CA ILE A 84 -7.93 -7.94 -12.73
C ILE A 84 -7.14 -7.06 -13.69
N ARG A 85 -6.07 -6.41 -13.23
CA ARG A 85 -5.20 -5.58 -14.08
C ARG A 85 -4.57 -6.39 -15.21
N GLN A 86 -4.03 -7.57 -14.90
CA GLN A 86 -3.44 -8.46 -15.90
C GLN A 86 -4.49 -8.89 -16.95
N GLN A 87 -5.69 -9.23 -16.50
CA GLN A 87 -6.79 -9.62 -17.41
C GLN A 87 -7.23 -8.44 -18.29
N MET A 88 -7.28 -7.23 -17.75
CA MET A 88 -7.61 -6.03 -18.54
C MET A 88 -6.52 -5.73 -19.57
N GLN A 89 -5.24 -5.87 -19.21
CA GLN A 89 -4.14 -5.71 -20.17
C GLN A 89 -4.17 -6.76 -21.28
N ALA A 90 -4.43 -8.02 -20.95
CA ALA A 90 -4.53 -9.11 -21.92
C ALA A 90 -5.72 -8.95 -22.88
N SER A 91 -6.80 -8.28 -22.47
CA SER A 91 -7.98 -8.02 -23.31
C SER A 91 -7.89 -6.73 -24.14
N GLY A 92 -6.69 -6.17 -24.34
CA GLY A 92 -6.48 -4.98 -25.17
C GLY A 92 -6.71 -3.65 -24.47
N GLY A 93 -6.93 -3.68 -23.13
CA GLY A 93 -7.08 -2.47 -22.34
C GLY A 93 -8.39 -1.71 -22.59
N PHE A 94 -8.46 -0.52 -22.01
CA PHE A 94 -9.56 0.42 -22.22
C PHE A 94 -9.11 1.50 -23.20
N THR A 95 -9.84 1.70 -24.28
CA THR A 95 -9.55 2.78 -25.22
C THR A 95 -10.11 4.09 -24.65
N PRO A 96 -9.27 5.06 -24.29
CA PRO A 96 -9.74 6.33 -23.77
C PRO A 96 -10.73 7.01 -24.74
N GLY A 97 -11.85 7.47 -24.23
CA GLY A 97 -12.88 8.14 -25.05
C GLY A 97 -13.92 7.23 -25.67
N GLN A 98 -13.82 5.93 -25.52
CA GLN A 98 -14.84 4.97 -25.97
C GLN A 98 -15.73 4.56 -24.81
N GLU A 99 -17.06 4.57 -25.01
CA GLU A 99 -17.98 4.06 -23.99
C GLU A 99 -17.80 2.55 -23.79
N PRO A 100 -17.82 2.07 -22.52
CA PRO A 100 -17.74 0.65 -22.24
C PRO A 100 -18.93 -0.09 -22.85
N THR A 101 -18.65 -1.22 -23.47
CA THR A 101 -19.71 -2.13 -23.95
C THR A 101 -20.55 -2.66 -22.79
N PRO A 102 -21.78 -3.15 -23.02
CA PRO A 102 -22.61 -3.76 -21.98
C PRO A 102 -21.88 -4.91 -21.25
N ALA A 103 -21.14 -5.71 -21.96
CA ALA A 103 -20.33 -6.82 -21.39
C ALA A 103 -19.20 -6.28 -20.49
N GLN A 104 -18.54 -5.18 -20.88
CA GLN A 104 -17.51 -4.53 -20.05
C GLN A 104 -18.13 -3.92 -18.79
N ARG A 105 -19.29 -3.28 -18.91
CA ARG A 105 -20.02 -2.72 -17.74
C ARG A 105 -20.37 -3.82 -16.74
N ALA A 106 -20.97 -4.93 -17.19
CA ALA A 106 -21.30 -6.06 -16.32
C ALA A 106 -20.06 -6.63 -15.60
N LYS A 107 -18.91 -6.66 -16.29
CA LYS A 107 -17.65 -7.09 -15.71
C LYS A 107 -17.14 -6.11 -14.63
N PHE A 108 -17.24 -4.80 -14.89
CA PHE A 108 -16.87 -3.78 -13.90
C PHE A 108 -17.76 -3.83 -12.65
N ASP A 109 -19.06 -4.06 -12.84
CA ASP A 109 -20.00 -4.17 -11.72
C ASP A 109 -19.71 -5.43 -10.88
N SER A 110 -19.41 -6.57 -11.53
CA SER A 110 -18.99 -7.79 -10.84
C SER A 110 -17.72 -7.57 -10.01
N VAL A 111 -16.70 -6.92 -10.60
CA VAL A 111 -15.46 -6.58 -9.90
C VAL A 111 -15.70 -5.63 -8.72
N ARG A 112 -16.58 -4.65 -8.90
CA ARG A 112 -16.96 -3.73 -7.83
C ARG A 112 -17.58 -4.48 -6.67
N THR A 113 -18.60 -5.30 -6.93
CA THR A 113 -19.28 -6.10 -5.90
C THR A 113 -18.31 -7.01 -5.14
N GLU A 114 -17.38 -7.64 -5.86
CA GLU A 114 -16.34 -8.47 -5.25
C GLU A 114 -15.43 -7.64 -4.33
N MET A 115 -14.98 -6.47 -4.77
CA MET A 115 -14.13 -5.59 -3.95
C MET A 115 -14.89 -5.00 -2.75
N GLU A 116 -16.16 -4.71 -2.87
CA GLU A 116 -17.03 -4.30 -1.76
C GLU A 116 -17.17 -5.42 -0.71
N GLY A 117 -17.19 -6.69 -1.14
CA GLY A 117 -17.14 -7.85 -0.26
C GLY A 117 -15.85 -7.89 0.57
N PHE A 118 -14.69 -7.71 -0.04
CA PHE A 118 -13.42 -7.62 0.69
C PHE A 118 -13.39 -6.42 1.66
N GLN A 119 -13.95 -5.27 1.27
CA GLN A 119 -14.01 -4.11 2.16
C GLN A 119 -14.90 -4.39 3.37
N ALA A 120 -16.07 -4.99 3.16
CA ALA A 120 -16.98 -5.34 4.26
C ALA A 120 -16.34 -6.33 5.25
N GLU A 121 -15.61 -7.33 4.74
CA GLU A 121 -14.87 -8.27 5.57
C GLU A 121 -13.73 -7.58 6.35
N ALA A 122 -12.97 -6.72 5.70
CA ALA A 122 -11.93 -5.93 6.37
C ALA A 122 -12.52 -5.04 7.47
N ASP A 123 -13.68 -4.43 7.24
CA ASP A 123 -14.38 -3.59 8.23
C ASP A 123 -14.87 -4.43 9.43
N GLN A 124 -15.30 -5.69 9.23
CA GLN A 124 -15.64 -6.59 10.31
C GLN A 124 -14.44 -6.90 11.22
N TRP A 125 -13.29 -7.23 10.63
CA TRP A 125 -12.08 -7.50 11.39
C TRP A 125 -11.54 -6.24 12.09
N TYR A 126 -11.65 -5.07 11.42
CA TYR A 126 -11.31 -3.79 12.04
C TYR A 126 -12.20 -3.50 13.27
N ALA A 127 -13.50 -3.75 13.17
CA ALA A 127 -14.43 -3.62 14.30
C ALA A 127 -14.12 -4.63 15.42
N ALA A 128 -13.74 -5.86 15.08
CA ALA A 128 -13.36 -6.88 16.06
C ALA A 128 -12.11 -6.46 16.86
N ILE A 129 -11.12 -5.83 16.23
CA ILE A 129 -9.97 -5.25 16.94
C ILE A 129 -10.46 -4.15 17.89
N ARG A 130 -11.26 -3.19 17.39
CA ARG A 130 -11.79 -2.06 18.15
C ARG A 130 -12.54 -2.49 19.41
N ASN A 131 -13.34 -3.54 19.33
CA ASN A 131 -14.16 -4.04 20.44
C ASN A 131 -13.32 -4.62 21.62
N ASN A 132 -12.04 -4.92 21.39
CA ASN A 132 -11.12 -5.39 22.42
C ASN A 132 -10.29 -4.24 23.06
N LEU A 133 -10.58 -3.00 22.71
CA LEU A 133 -9.89 -1.81 23.20
C LEU A 133 -10.69 -1.09 24.29
N THR A 134 -9.99 -0.44 25.22
CA THR A 134 -10.63 0.48 26.17
C THR A 134 -11.17 1.74 25.47
N ALA A 135 -12.09 2.46 26.08
CA ALA A 135 -12.66 3.69 25.50
C ALA A 135 -11.57 4.70 25.08
N ALA A 136 -10.54 4.91 25.91
CA ALA A 136 -9.44 5.81 25.60
C ALA A 136 -8.61 5.32 24.40
N GLN A 137 -8.40 4.00 24.27
CA GLN A 137 -7.70 3.40 23.14
C GLN A 137 -8.55 3.46 21.86
N GLN A 138 -9.88 3.31 21.97
CA GLN A 138 -10.79 3.43 20.81
C GLN A 138 -10.72 4.81 20.18
N VAL A 139 -10.64 5.89 20.96
CA VAL A 139 -10.46 7.25 20.42
C VAL A 139 -9.18 7.37 19.61
N LYS A 140 -8.07 6.82 20.10
CA LYS A 140 -6.81 6.79 19.36
C LYS A 140 -6.90 5.91 18.12
N PHE A 141 -7.52 4.75 18.23
CA PHE A 141 -7.72 3.80 17.13
C PHE A 141 -8.55 4.40 16.00
N ASP A 142 -9.62 5.12 16.31
CA ASP A 142 -10.48 5.79 15.34
C ASP A 142 -9.77 6.92 14.58
N SER A 143 -8.66 7.45 15.13
CA SER A 143 -7.79 8.43 14.46
C SER A 143 -6.77 7.79 13.52
N LEU A 144 -6.53 6.47 13.59
CA LEU A 144 -5.61 5.79 12.71
C LEU A 144 -6.19 5.65 11.28
N PRO A 145 -5.31 5.55 10.26
CA PRO A 145 -5.77 5.27 8.90
C PRO A 145 -6.57 3.97 8.85
N LYS A 146 -7.81 4.02 8.40
CA LYS A 146 -8.63 2.81 8.21
C LYS A 146 -8.08 1.96 7.07
N PRO A 147 -8.14 0.61 7.18
CA PRO A 147 -7.78 -0.28 6.11
C PRO A 147 -8.67 -0.04 4.90
N ARG A 148 -8.08 -0.02 3.71
CA ARG A 148 -8.81 0.20 2.45
C ARG A 148 -8.36 -0.83 1.43
N VAL A 149 -9.30 -1.56 0.91
CA VAL A 149 -9.05 -2.56 -0.14
C VAL A 149 -9.25 -1.99 -1.55
N MET A 150 -9.96 -0.86 -1.68
CA MET A 150 -10.12 -0.14 -2.94
C MET A 150 -9.33 1.16 -2.94
N GLY A 151 -8.69 1.48 -4.09
CA GLY A 151 -8.07 2.77 -4.31
C GLY A 151 -9.12 3.90 -4.32
N ARG A 152 -8.72 5.08 -3.91
CA ARG A 152 -9.54 6.28 -4.18
C ARG A 152 -9.69 6.41 -5.69
N MET A 153 -10.85 6.11 -6.23
CA MET A 153 -11.20 6.58 -7.55
C MET A 153 -11.39 8.10 -7.42
N GLY A 154 -10.37 8.86 -7.89
CA GLY A 154 -10.52 10.24 -8.33
C GLY A 154 -11.28 11.24 -7.45
N GLY A 155 -11.26 11.12 -6.13
CA GLY A 155 -11.69 12.19 -5.24
C GLY A 155 -10.56 13.20 -5.11
N GLY A 156 -10.53 14.23 -5.94
CA GLY A 156 -9.71 15.41 -5.66
C GLY A 156 -10.02 15.93 -4.24
N PRO A 157 -9.08 16.67 -3.62
CA PRO A 157 -9.36 17.30 -2.34
C PRO A 157 -10.65 18.13 -2.47
N PRO A 158 -11.51 18.16 -1.43
CA PRO A 158 -12.67 19.01 -1.46
C PRO A 158 -12.20 20.44 -1.77
N ARG A 159 -12.73 21.02 -2.85
CA ARG A 159 -12.52 22.44 -3.14
C ARG A 159 -13.15 23.22 -1.98
N GLN A 160 -12.30 23.86 -1.20
CA GLN A 160 -12.70 24.90 -0.24
C GLN A 160 -13.10 26.13 -1.01
#